data_fd2e22940dfaab0f7d1c868077db588d
#
_entry.id   fd2e22940dfaab0f7d1c868077db588d
#
_cell.length_a   1.000
_cell.length_b   1.000
_cell.length_c   1.000
_cell.angle_alpha   90.00
_cell.angle_beta   90.00
_cell.angle_gamma   90.00
#
_symmetry.space_group_name_H-M   'P 1'
#
loop_
_entity.id
_entity.type
_entity.pdbx_description
1 polymer ?
#
loop_
_entity_poly.entity_id
_entity_poly.type
_entity_poly.pdbx_seq_one_letter_code
_entity_poly.pdbx_strand_id
1 'polypeptide(L)'
;VGEYTALFFIPFLAYGIYLIFQNNNQIFAPSAWTAFGCVGIILSHVLSVILVAIPCVFFVILGLIKNHSFSVIKRMILSMAFILSTTAWFLIPFFNYYRTVKMQIGNLPSLSKQTTAAEHAPQVSQLFEFAPSLSGGSSIDQSIAGEMPFALGWGLFAGIGIWLIAMLCKQSKKLDAPQRLSLITAIVLLIVLFLSTNLFHWGPTRFSLINKIIGLVATIQFPWRFLGPASFLAILLYGLGL
;
A
#
# COMPACT_ATOMS: atom_id res chain seq x y z
N VAL A 1 10.28 -0.21 -13.98
CA VAL A 1 10.53 -1.66 -13.83
C VAL A 1 10.53 -2.05 -12.35
N GLY A 2 11.33 -1.41 -11.48
CA GLY A 2 11.45 -1.79 -10.07
C GLY A 2 10.16 -1.78 -9.27
N GLU A 3 9.25 -0.86 -9.53
CA GLU A 3 7.95 -0.79 -8.86
C GLU A 3 7.08 -2.02 -9.16
N TYR A 4 6.98 -2.43 -10.43
CA TYR A 4 6.24 -3.65 -10.81
C TYR A 4 6.84 -4.91 -10.19
N THR A 5 8.18 -4.98 -10.10
CA THR A 5 8.86 -6.08 -9.41
C THR A 5 8.52 -6.09 -7.93
N ALA A 6 8.44 -4.91 -7.28
CA ALA A 6 8.04 -4.81 -5.88
C ALA A 6 6.59 -5.29 -5.65
N LEU A 7 5.66 -5.00 -6.57
CA LEU A 7 4.27 -5.45 -6.47
C LEU A 7 4.15 -6.98 -6.47
N PHE A 8 5.05 -7.69 -7.15
CA PHE A 8 5.10 -9.16 -7.13
C PHE A 8 5.28 -9.73 -5.72
N PHE A 9 5.95 -9.02 -4.82
CA PHE A 9 6.21 -9.48 -3.46
C PHE A 9 5.09 -9.15 -2.46
N ILE A 10 4.10 -8.34 -2.82
CA ILE A 10 2.98 -7.98 -1.93
C ILE A 10 2.17 -9.21 -1.48
N PRO A 11 1.80 -10.18 -2.35
CA PRO A 11 1.08 -11.38 -1.92
C PRO A 11 1.82 -12.19 -0.86
N PHE A 12 3.14 -12.32 -0.97
CA PHE A 12 3.96 -13.05 0.01
C PHE A 12 4.00 -12.33 1.35
N LEU A 13 4.13 -11.00 1.34
CA LEU A 13 4.07 -10.18 2.55
C LEU A 13 2.70 -10.28 3.21
N ALA A 14 1.61 -10.16 2.45
CA ALA A 14 0.25 -10.29 2.96
C ALA A 14 -0.01 -11.67 3.56
N TYR A 15 0.44 -12.74 2.89
CA TYR A 15 0.34 -14.10 3.40
C TYR A 15 1.14 -14.28 4.69
N GLY A 16 2.36 -13.75 4.74
CA GLY A 16 3.19 -13.77 5.95
C GLY A 16 2.52 -13.07 7.13
N ILE A 17 2.00 -11.85 6.90
CA ILE A 17 1.25 -11.10 7.94
C ILE A 17 0.02 -11.90 8.41
N TYR A 18 -0.73 -12.49 7.49
CA TYR A 18 -1.86 -13.34 7.84
C TYR A 18 -1.44 -14.51 8.75
N LEU A 19 -0.35 -15.21 8.40
CA LEU A 19 0.19 -16.32 9.20
C LEU A 19 0.71 -15.88 10.58
N ILE A 20 1.25 -14.67 10.70
CA ILE A 20 1.70 -14.12 12.00
C ILE A 20 0.57 -14.14 13.02
N PHE A 21 -0.65 -13.77 12.61
CA PHE A 21 -1.81 -13.66 13.48
C PHE A 21 -2.64 -14.93 13.59
N GLN A 22 -2.28 -15.99 12.86
CA GLN A 22 -2.93 -17.27 13.03
C GLN A 22 -2.56 -17.94 14.35
N ASN A 23 -3.55 -18.62 14.94
CA ASN A 23 -3.35 -19.40 16.16
C ASN A 23 -2.73 -20.77 15.84
N ASN A 24 -1.44 -20.77 15.55
CA ASN A 24 -0.64 -21.98 15.34
C ASN A 24 0.67 -21.88 16.12
N ASN A 25 1.38 -23.00 16.30
CA ASN A 25 2.63 -23.04 17.06
C ASN A 25 3.88 -22.77 16.18
N GLN A 26 3.71 -22.57 14.88
CA GLN A 26 4.83 -22.32 13.98
C GLN A 26 5.33 -20.89 14.14
N ILE A 27 6.63 -20.73 14.35
CA ILE A 27 7.26 -19.40 14.47
C ILE A 27 8.02 -19.07 13.19
N PHE A 28 8.76 -20.04 12.64
CA PHE A 28 9.67 -19.82 11.52
C PHE A 28 8.94 -19.47 10.22
N ALA A 29 7.97 -20.29 9.78
CA ALA A 29 7.31 -20.11 8.49
C ALA A 29 6.58 -18.76 8.36
N PRO A 30 5.76 -18.28 9.35
CA PRO A 30 5.17 -16.93 9.32
C PRO A 30 6.23 -15.83 9.18
N SER A 31 7.32 -15.95 9.94
CA SER A 31 8.41 -14.98 9.92
C SER A 31 9.17 -14.97 8.60
N ALA A 32 9.42 -16.14 8.03
CA ALA A 32 10.13 -16.29 6.75
C ALA A 32 9.32 -15.70 5.58
N TRP A 33 8.02 -15.99 5.51
CA TRP A 33 7.16 -15.43 4.45
C TRP A 33 7.04 -13.90 4.55
N THR A 34 6.88 -13.38 5.76
CA THR A 34 6.85 -11.92 5.98
C THR A 34 8.17 -11.28 5.56
N ALA A 35 9.29 -11.88 5.97
CA ALA A 35 10.61 -11.39 5.60
C ALA A 35 10.86 -11.47 4.10
N PHE A 36 10.51 -12.58 3.45
CA PHE A 36 10.65 -12.76 2.00
C PHE A 36 9.91 -11.66 1.22
N GLY A 37 8.64 -11.43 1.55
CA GLY A 37 7.87 -10.37 0.91
C GLY A 37 8.45 -8.98 1.14
N CYS A 38 8.81 -8.66 2.39
CA CYS A 38 9.36 -7.35 2.74
C CYS A 38 10.73 -7.10 2.10
N VAL A 39 11.64 -8.08 2.15
CA VAL A 39 12.97 -8.02 1.54
C VAL A 39 12.85 -7.84 0.01
N GLY A 40 11.95 -8.59 -0.62
CA GLY A 40 11.70 -8.47 -2.05
C GLY A 40 11.26 -7.06 -2.44
N ILE A 41 10.37 -6.43 -1.67
CA ILE A 41 9.93 -5.05 -1.91
C ILE A 41 11.10 -4.08 -1.71
N ILE A 42 11.84 -4.19 -0.60
CA ILE A 42 12.98 -3.30 -0.28
C ILE A 42 14.04 -3.33 -1.39
N LEU A 43 14.43 -4.54 -1.82
CA LEU A 43 15.50 -4.71 -2.80
C LEU A 43 15.05 -4.39 -4.24
N SER A 44 13.75 -4.47 -4.52
CA SER A 44 13.20 -4.12 -5.85
C SER A 44 13.00 -2.61 -6.00
N HIS A 45 12.36 -1.95 -5.01
CA HIS A 45 12.03 -0.53 -5.10
C HIS A 45 11.74 0.09 -3.72
N VAL A 46 12.70 0.84 -3.20
CA VAL A 46 12.62 1.40 -1.84
C VAL A 46 11.38 2.28 -1.60
N LEU A 47 10.95 3.07 -2.58
CA LEU A 47 9.76 3.91 -2.44
C LEU A 47 8.47 3.08 -2.31
N SER A 48 8.41 1.87 -2.88
CA SER A 48 7.26 0.98 -2.72
C SER A 48 7.07 0.51 -1.28
N VAL A 49 8.12 0.58 -0.45
CA VAL A 49 7.99 0.33 1.00
C VAL A 49 6.99 1.29 1.63
N ILE A 50 7.02 2.57 1.26
CA ILE A 50 6.07 3.59 1.79
C ILE A 50 4.64 3.25 1.34
N LEU A 51 4.46 2.88 0.06
CA LEU A 51 3.15 2.54 -0.51
C LEU A 51 2.51 1.34 0.19
N VAL A 52 3.30 0.32 0.46
CA VAL A 52 2.85 -0.94 1.07
C VAL A 52 2.77 -0.84 2.58
N ALA A 53 3.59 0.02 3.22
CA ALA A 53 3.58 0.20 4.67
C ALA A 53 2.21 0.64 5.20
N ILE A 54 1.51 1.52 4.48
CA ILE A 54 0.21 2.03 4.92
C ILE A 54 -0.81 0.90 5.10
N PRO A 55 -1.14 0.08 4.08
CA PRO A 55 -2.05 -1.04 4.28
C PRO A 55 -1.51 -2.08 5.28
N CYS A 56 -0.20 -2.36 5.28
CA CYS A 56 0.39 -3.31 6.22
C CYS A 56 0.23 -2.87 7.68
N VAL A 57 0.48 -1.61 7.98
CA VAL A 57 0.32 -1.05 9.34
C VAL A 57 -1.12 -1.22 9.81
N PHE A 58 -2.12 -0.96 8.95
CA PHE A 58 -3.53 -1.20 9.28
C PHE A 58 -3.79 -2.66 9.65
N PHE A 59 -3.36 -3.61 8.82
CA PHE A 59 -3.56 -5.04 9.09
C PHE A 59 -2.81 -5.50 10.35
N VAL A 60 -1.61 -5.00 10.58
CA VAL A 60 -0.81 -5.33 11.77
C VAL A 60 -1.47 -4.77 13.03
N ILE A 61 -1.91 -3.51 13.04
CA ILE A 61 -2.59 -2.91 14.20
C ILE A 61 -3.87 -3.68 14.53
N LEU A 62 -4.71 -3.96 13.54
CA LEU A 62 -5.95 -4.72 13.75
C LEU A 62 -5.67 -6.15 14.19
N GLY A 63 -4.63 -6.77 13.65
CA GLY A 63 -4.15 -8.09 14.09
C GLY A 63 -3.71 -8.08 15.54
N LEU A 64 -2.94 -7.08 15.99
CA LEU A 64 -2.47 -6.92 17.35
C LEU A 64 -3.62 -6.65 18.34
N ILE A 65 -4.61 -5.84 17.95
CA ILE A 65 -5.81 -5.61 18.78
C ILE A 65 -6.54 -6.93 19.01
N LYS A 66 -6.60 -7.80 18.00
CA LYS A 66 -7.30 -9.09 18.10
C LYS A 66 -6.48 -10.18 18.79
N ASN A 67 -5.19 -10.24 18.53
CA ASN A 67 -4.28 -11.27 19.02
C ASN A 67 -2.88 -10.67 19.27
N HIS A 68 -2.59 -10.38 20.53
CA HIS A 68 -1.29 -9.86 20.99
C HIS A 68 -0.51 -10.90 21.82
N SER A 69 -0.68 -12.19 21.50
CA SER A 69 0.01 -13.29 22.19
C SER A 69 1.53 -13.20 22.05
N PHE A 70 2.24 -13.79 23.01
CA PHE A 70 3.71 -13.81 22.99
C PHE A 70 4.28 -14.47 21.71
N SER A 71 3.56 -15.45 21.16
CA SER A 71 3.91 -16.08 19.88
C SER A 71 3.86 -15.09 18.70
N VAL A 72 2.87 -14.20 18.67
CA VAL A 72 2.77 -13.13 17.64
C VAL A 72 3.97 -12.20 17.76
N ILE A 73 4.30 -11.76 18.97
CA ILE A 73 5.45 -10.88 19.20
C ILE A 73 6.76 -11.55 18.77
N LYS A 74 6.96 -12.83 19.12
CA LYS A 74 8.14 -13.60 18.67
C LYS A 74 8.25 -13.66 17.14
N ARG A 75 7.14 -13.93 16.45
CA ARG A 75 7.11 -13.97 14.97
C ARG A 75 7.48 -12.63 14.37
N MET A 76 6.94 -11.53 14.91
CA MET A 76 7.25 -10.17 14.44
C MET A 76 8.73 -9.83 14.66
N ILE A 77 9.29 -10.14 15.84
CA ILE A 77 10.72 -9.92 16.13
C ILE A 77 11.59 -10.74 15.18
N LEU A 78 11.26 -12.03 14.97
CA LEU A 78 12.02 -12.88 14.06
C LEU A 78 11.91 -12.43 12.60
N SER A 79 10.72 -11.96 12.17
CA SER A 79 10.56 -11.34 10.84
C SER A 79 11.47 -10.13 10.68
N MET A 80 11.49 -9.24 11.68
CA MET A 80 12.36 -8.06 11.66
C MET A 80 13.84 -8.44 11.63
N ALA A 81 14.25 -9.43 12.42
CA ALA A 81 15.62 -9.93 12.40
C ALA A 81 16.02 -10.48 11.01
N PHE A 82 15.14 -11.25 10.36
CA PHE A 82 15.39 -11.73 9.00
C PHE A 82 15.46 -10.59 7.98
N ILE A 83 14.54 -9.62 8.05
CA ILE A 83 14.55 -8.46 7.16
C ILE A 83 15.86 -7.71 7.31
N LEU A 84 16.23 -7.34 8.54
CA LEU A 84 17.43 -6.55 8.79
C LEU A 84 18.71 -7.28 8.40
N SER A 85 18.84 -8.58 8.76
CA SER A 85 20.03 -9.36 8.40
C SER A 85 20.19 -9.51 6.89
N THR A 86 19.11 -9.71 6.17
CA THR A 86 19.14 -9.94 4.72
C THR A 86 19.31 -8.62 3.94
N THR A 87 18.83 -7.49 4.45
CA THR A 87 18.88 -6.20 3.74
C THR A 87 19.99 -5.27 4.24
N ALA A 88 20.69 -5.60 5.33
CA ALA A 88 21.71 -4.74 5.93
C ALA A 88 22.81 -4.31 4.94
N TRP A 89 23.28 -5.25 4.09
CA TRP A 89 24.31 -4.97 3.08
C TRP A 89 23.87 -3.91 2.06
N PHE A 90 22.57 -3.77 1.83
CA PHE A 90 22.00 -2.74 0.96
C PHE A 90 21.62 -1.49 1.73
N LEU A 91 20.89 -1.64 2.85
CA LEU A 91 20.37 -0.50 3.61
C LEU A 91 21.46 0.35 4.28
N ILE A 92 22.52 -0.28 4.79
CA ILE A 92 23.62 0.47 5.45
C ILE A 92 24.33 1.41 4.47
N PRO A 93 24.81 0.94 3.29
CA PRO A 93 25.38 1.85 2.29
C PRO A 93 24.37 2.86 1.76
N PHE A 94 23.12 2.44 1.55
CA PHE A 94 22.04 3.31 1.05
C PHE A 94 21.80 4.50 2.00
N PHE A 95 21.64 4.26 3.30
CA PHE A 95 21.43 5.33 4.27
C PHE A 95 22.68 6.19 4.47
N ASN A 96 23.86 5.59 4.41
CA ASN A 96 25.11 6.37 4.45
C ASN A 96 25.21 7.31 3.24
N TYR A 97 24.96 6.78 2.04
CA TYR A 97 24.94 7.57 0.82
C TYR A 97 23.84 8.66 0.86
N TYR A 98 22.65 8.33 1.33
CA TYR A 98 21.54 9.28 1.46
C TYR A 98 21.86 10.45 2.41
N ARG A 99 22.68 10.21 3.45
CA ARG A 99 23.13 11.25 4.39
C ARG A 99 24.27 12.10 3.85
N THR A 100 25.17 11.51 3.11
CA THR A 100 26.40 12.18 2.62
C THR A 100 26.18 12.91 1.30
N VAL A 101 25.38 12.33 0.41
CA VAL A 101 25.05 12.93 -0.88
C VAL A 101 23.70 13.64 -0.76
N LYS A 102 23.70 14.93 -1.10
CA LYS A 102 22.45 15.73 -1.16
C LYS A 102 21.60 15.25 -2.34
N MET A 103 20.88 14.14 -2.16
CA MET A 103 19.93 13.67 -3.16
C MET A 103 18.82 14.72 -3.36
N GLN A 104 18.52 15.03 -4.61
CA GLN A 104 17.58 16.07 -4.99
C GLN A 104 16.21 15.88 -4.29
N ILE A 105 15.68 14.67 -4.29
CA ILE A 105 14.39 14.34 -3.64
C ILE A 105 14.46 14.43 -2.11
N GLY A 106 15.57 13.98 -1.51
CA GLY A 106 15.75 14.02 -0.05
C GLY A 106 15.82 15.44 0.50
N ASN A 107 16.38 16.36 -0.26
CA ASN A 107 16.62 17.74 0.15
C ASN A 107 15.50 18.71 -0.23
N LEU A 108 14.49 18.26 -1.02
CA LEU A 108 13.33 19.09 -1.28
C LEU A 108 12.60 19.42 0.01
N PRO A 109 12.21 20.68 0.23
CA PRO A 109 11.36 21.06 1.34
C PRO A 109 10.07 20.21 1.34
N SER A 110 9.55 19.90 2.52
CA SER A 110 8.27 19.17 2.66
C SER A 110 7.16 19.80 1.83
N LEU A 111 7.14 21.12 1.76
CA LEU A 111 6.20 21.90 0.97
C LEU A 111 6.28 21.57 -0.53
N SER A 112 7.49 21.56 -1.10
CA SER A 112 7.68 21.23 -2.53
C SER A 112 7.24 19.81 -2.85
N LYS A 113 7.51 18.83 -1.96
CA LYS A 113 7.04 17.45 -2.13
C LYS A 113 5.51 17.36 -2.15
N GLN A 114 4.86 18.11 -1.25
CA GLN A 114 3.41 18.15 -1.16
C GLN A 114 2.78 18.79 -2.40
N THR A 115 3.36 19.89 -2.89
CA THR A 115 2.88 20.56 -4.11
C THR A 115 3.00 19.62 -5.32
N THR A 116 4.17 18.98 -5.49
CA THR A 116 4.36 17.99 -6.56
C THR A 116 3.35 16.85 -6.48
N ALA A 117 3.12 16.30 -5.28
CA ALA A 117 2.12 15.24 -5.11
C ALA A 117 0.69 15.72 -5.42
N ALA A 118 0.34 16.95 -5.04
CA ALA A 118 -0.97 17.54 -5.36
C ALA A 118 -1.19 17.71 -6.86
N GLU A 119 -0.15 18.16 -7.58
CA GLU A 119 -0.19 18.36 -9.04
C GLU A 119 -0.33 17.05 -9.82
N HIS A 120 0.20 15.95 -9.28
CA HIS A 120 0.20 14.65 -9.93
C HIS A 120 -0.84 13.66 -9.38
N ALA A 121 -1.76 14.12 -8.53
CA ALA A 121 -2.82 13.28 -8.01
C ALA A 121 -3.97 13.12 -9.04
N PRO A 122 -4.31 11.90 -9.46
CA PRO A 122 -5.39 11.67 -10.41
C PRO A 122 -6.74 12.17 -9.90
N GLN A 123 -7.60 12.57 -10.81
CA GLN A 123 -9.01 12.77 -10.51
C GLN A 123 -9.72 11.44 -10.33
N VAL A 124 -10.76 11.42 -9.50
CA VAL A 124 -11.55 10.20 -9.25
C VAL A 124 -12.15 9.64 -10.55
N SER A 125 -12.58 10.52 -11.45
CA SER A 125 -13.13 10.12 -12.76
C SER A 125 -12.16 9.27 -13.58
N GLN A 126 -10.85 9.56 -13.49
CA GLN A 126 -9.81 8.84 -14.23
C GLN A 126 -9.67 7.38 -13.78
N LEU A 127 -10.08 7.04 -12.56
CA LEU A 127 -10.10 5.64 -12.09
C LEU A 127 -11.11 4.78 -12.84
N PHE A 128 -12.17 5.40 -13.36
CA PHE A 128 -13.31 4.72 -14.01
C PHE A 128 -13.27 4.78 -15.54
N GLU A 129 -12.20 5.27 -16.14
CA GLU A 129 -12.08 5.32 -17.59
C GLU A 129 -12.19 3.94 -18.21
N PHE A 130 -13.10 3.82 -19.23
CA PHE A 130 -13.36 2.54 -19.89
C PHE A 130 -12.25 2.17 -20.88
N ALA A 131 -11.85 3.10 -21.70
CA ALA A 131 -10.69 2.93 -22.55
C ALA A 131 -9.48 3.56 -21.85
N PRO A 132 -8.33 2.89 -21.80
CA PRO A 132 -7.11 3.54 -21.34
C PRO A 132 -6.82 4.70 -22.30
N SER A 133 -7.42 5.83 -21.99
CA SER A 133 -7.08 7.06 -22.72
C SER A 133 -5.66 7.44 -22.28
N LEU A 134 -4.90 7.97 -23.18
CA LEU A 134 -3.59 8.56 -22.91
C LEU A 134 -3.73 9.87 -22.07
N SER A 135 -4.89 10.09 -21.47
CA SER A 135 -5.24 11.29 -20.70
C SER A 135 -4.77 11.26 -19.24
N GLY A 136 -3.82 10.42 -18.91
CA GLY A 136 -3.22 10.37 -17.57
C GLY A 136 -2.22 11.49 -17.34
N GLY A 137 -2.60 12.73 -17.55
CA GLY A 137 -1.86 13.89 -17.08
C GLY A 137 -2.10 14.17 -15.59
N SER A 138 -1.45 15.20 -15.07
CA SER A 138 -1.77 15.72 -13.73
C SER A 138 -3.25 16.11 -13.65
N SER A 139 -3.80 16.14 -12.45
CA SER A 139 -5.18 16.61 -12.22
C SER A 139 -5.43 18.04 -12.73
N ILE A 140 -4.39 18.82 -12.89
CA ILE A 140 -4.41 20.21 -13.36
C ILE A 140 -4.37 20.27 -14.88
N ASP A 141 -3.59 19.40 -15.51
CA ASP A 141 -3.48 19.35 -16.96
C ASP A 141 -4.25 18.15 -17.50
N GLN A 142 -5.51 18.36 -17.82
CA GLN A 142 -6.39 17.37 -18.45
C GLN A 142 -6.07 17.21 -19.95
N SER A 143 -4.85 17.55 -20.37
CA SER A 143 -4.46 17.45 -21.76
C SER A 143 -4.55 16.02 -22.24
N ILE A 144 -5.05 15.85 -23.45
CA ILE A 144 -5.16 14.59 -24.20
C ILE A 144 -3.80 13.87 -24.34
N ALA A 145 -2.71 14.55 -24.05
CA ALA A 145 -1.33 14.07 -24.11
C ALA A 145 -0.80 13.48 -22.80
N GLY A 146 -1.68 13.00 -21.92
CA GLY A 146 -1.28 12.38 -20.65
C GLY A 146 -0.39 11.15 -20.83
N GLU A 147 0.60 11.03 -19.95
CA GLU A 147 1.66 10.03 -20.07
C GLU A 147 1.20 8.60 -19.74
N MET A 148 0.13 8.42 -18.94
CA MET A 148 -0.28 7.11 -18.42
C MET A 148 -1.78 7.05 -18.14
N PRO A 149 -2.44 5.90 -18.37
CA PRO A 149 -3.81 5.66 -17.90
C PRO A 149 -3.80 5.41 -16.40
N PHE A 150 -4.70 6.08 -15.67
CA PHE A 150 -4.90 5.87 -14.23
C PHE A 150 -6.12 5.01 -13.91
N ALA A 151 -6.70 4.36 -14.91
CA ALA A 151 -7.85 3.47 -14.72
C ALA A 151 -7.48 2.28 -13.83
N LEU A 152 -8.30 2.01 -12.82
CA LEU A 152 -8.15 0.83 -11.96
C LEU A 152 -8.46 -0.46 -12.74
N GLY A 153 -9.28 -0.35 -13.78
CA GLY A 153 -9.69 -1.45 -14.65
C GLY A 153 -11.04 -2.05 -14.26
N TRP A 154 -11.89 -2.23 -15.28
CA TRP A 154 -13.26 -2.70 -15.09
C TRP A 154 -13.35 -4.12 -14.50
N GLY A 155 -12.35 -4.97 -14.76
CA GLY A 155 -12.28 -6.29 -14.13
C GLY A 155 -12.19 -6.22 -12.61
N LEU A 156 -11.45 -5.26 -12.07
CA LEU A 156 -11.35 -5.06 -10.62
C LEU A 156 -12.64 -4.47 -10.05
N PHE A 157 -13.28 -3.54 -10.74
CA PHE A 157 -14.60 -3.04 -10.33
C PHE A 157 -15.67 -4.13 -10.35
N ALA A 158 -15.67 -4.99 -11.37
CA ALA A 158 -16.54 -6.16 -11.41
C ALA A 158 -16.30 -7.09 -10.21
N GLY A 159 -15.04 -7.36 -9.88
CA GLY A 159 -14.67 -8.15 -8.70
C GLY A 159 -15.16 -7.53 -7.38
N ILE A 160 -15.01 -6.22 -7.21
CA ILE A 160 -15.55 -5.49 -6.06
C ILE A 160 -17.08 -5.56 -6.03
N GLY A 161 -17.74 -5.44 -7.20
CA GLY A 161 -19.19 -5.56 -7.33
C GLY A 161 -19.71 -6.95 -6.94
N ILE A 162 -19.05 -8.01 -7.39
CA ILE A 162 -19.38 -9.40 -7.01
C ILE A 162 -19.23 -9.59 -5.50
N TRP A 163 -18.12 -9.12 -4.91
CA TRP A 163 -17.96 -9.14 -3.46
C TRP A 163 -19.10 -8.41 -2.73
N LEU A 164 -19.46 -7.21 -3.18
CA LEU A 164 -20.54 -6.43 -2.58
C LEU A 164 -21.87 -7.17 -2.64
N ILE A 165 -22.20 -7.76 -3.79
CA ILE A 165 -23.42 -8.58 -3.96
C ILE A 165 -23.39 -9.78 -3.01
N ALA A 166 -22.27 -10.51 -2.93
CA ALA A 166 -22.10 -11.64 -2.03
C ALA A 166 -22.34 -11.25 -0.57
N MET A 167 -21.82 -10.08 -0.15
CA MET A 167 -22.02 -9.54 1.20
C MET A 167 -23.47 -9.14 1.47
N LEU A 168 -24.17 -8.54 0.50
CA LEU A 168 -25.55 -8.11 0.63
C LEU A 168 -26.54 -9.29 0.59
N CYS A 169 -26.26 -10.34 -0.19
CA CYS A 169 -27.10 -11.53 -0.30
C CYS A 169 -27.01 -12.46 0.91
N LYS A 170 -26.04 -12.24 1.80
CA LYS A 170 -25.87 -13.10 2.96
C LYS A 170 -26.99 -12.89 4.00
N GLN A 171 -27.71 -13.97 4.30
CA GLN A 171 -28.83 -13.96 5.26
C GLN A 171 -28.40 -13.96 6.73
N SER A 172 -27.13 -14.29 7.03
CA SER A 172 -26.64 -14.37 8.41
C SER A 172 -26.29 -12.98 8.98
N LYS A 173 -26.85 -12.68 10.15
CA LYS A 173 -26.51 -11.44 10.90
C LYS A 173 -25.10 -11.44 11.52
N LYS A 174 -24.47 -12.61 11.63
CA LYS A 174 -23.11 -12.73 12.21
C LYS A 174 -22.10 -12.91 11.08
N LEU A 175 -21.13 -12.03 11.00
CA LEU A 175 -20.01 -12.13 10.09
C LEU A 175 -19.03 -13.20 10.58
N ASP A 176 -18.66 -14.12 9.71
CA ASP A 176 -17.59 -15.08 9.95
C ASP A 176 -16.19 -14.42 9.81
N ALA A 177 -15.13 -15.19 10.07
CA ALA A 177 -13.77 -14.67 10.05
C ALA A 177 -13.33 -14.14 8.66
N PRO A 178 -13.58 -14.84 7.52
CA PRO A 178 -13.26 -14.33 6.19
C PRO A 178 -14.01 -13.04 5.86
N GLN A 179 -15.28 -12.93 6.22
CA GLN A 179 -16.08 -11.74 5.96
C GLN A 179 -15.61 -10.51 6.73
N ARG A 180 -15.24 -10.69 8.01
CA ARG A 180 -14.62 -9.61 8.79
C ARG A 180 -13.31 -9.16 8.14
N LEU A 181 -12.51 -10.10 7.67
CA LEU A 181 -11.27 -9.77 6.95
C LEU A 181 -11.58 -9.03 5.65
N SER A 182 -12.59 -9.47 4.88
CA SER A 182 -12.98 -8.81 3.63
C SER A 182 -13.47 -7.37 3.87
N LEU A 183 -14.27 -7.12 4.91
CA LEU A 183 -14.67 -5.75 5.27
C LEU A 183 -13.48 -4.87 5.65
N ILE A 184 -12.54 -5.39 6.42
CA ILE A 184 -11.30 -4.69 6.74
C ILE A 184 -10.53 -4.37 5.46
N THR A 185 -10.41 -5.35 4.56
CA THR A 185 -9.74 -5.18 3.26
C THR A 185 -10.44 -4.11 2.43
N ALA A 186 -11.79 -4.07 2.41
CA ALA A 186 -12.55 -3.04 1.73
C ALA A 186 -12.28 -1.63 2.29
N ILE A 187 -12.25 -1.50 3.62
CA ILE A 187 -11.94 -0.22 4.27
C ILE A 187 -10.52 0.24 3.90
N VAL A 188 -9.54 -0.67 3.97
CA VAL A 188 -8.15 -0.35 3.61
C VAL A 188 -8.03 0.00 2.13
N LEU A 189 -8.74 -0.71 1.24
CA LEU A 189 -8.83 -0.38 -0.18
C LEU A 189 -9.36 1.03 -0.40
N LEU A 190 -10.46 1.41 0.27
CA LEU A 190 -11.01 2.77 0.18
C LEU A 190 -10.02 3.83 0.67
N ILE A 191 -9.30 3.57 1.76
CA ILE A 191 -8.24 4.48 2.25
C ILE A 191 -7.12 4.62 1.21
N VAL A 192 -6.66 3.53 0.62
CA VAL A 192 -5.59 3.54 -0.37
C VAL A 192 -6.05 4.25 -1.65
N LEU A 193 -7.29 4.02 -2.10
CA LEU A 193 -7.88 4.75 -3.24
C LEU A 193 -8.05 6.24 -2.94
N PHE A 194 -8.48 6.60 -1.73
CA PHE A 194 -8.55 7.99 -1.29
C PHE A 194 -7.17 8.66 -1.36
N LEU A 195 -6.12 8.00 -0.88
CA LEU A 195 -4.74 8.49 -0.95
C LEU A 195 -4.21 8.53 -2.39
N SER A 196 -4.71 7.69 -3.30
CA SER A 196 -4.26 7.69 -4.69
C SER A 196 -4.78 8.86 -5.52
N THR A 197 -5.79 9.58 -5.04
CA THR A 197 -6.52 10.60 -5.81
C THR A 197 -6.37 12.00 -5.22
N ASN A 198 -6.91 12.99 -5.96
CA ASN A 198 -7.00 14.37 -5.53
C ASN A 198 -8.05 14.62 -4.41
N LEU A 199 -8.80 13.60 -3.99
CA LEU A 199 -9.67 13.70 -2.81
C LEU A 199 -8.87 13.90 -1.53
N PHE A 200 -7.68 13.30 -1.45
CA PHE A 200 -6.77 13.55 -0.35
C PHE A 200 -6.05 14.88 -0.58
N HIS A 201 -6.10 15.74 0.45
CA HIS A 201 -5.42 17.03 0.37
C HIS A 201 -3.90 16.86 0.52
N TRP A 202 -3.21 16.64 -0.61
CA TRP A 202 -1.74 16.52 -0.65
C TRP A 202 -1.02 17.84 -0.39
N GLY A 203 -1.69 18.96 -0.62
CA GLY A 203 -1.12 20.30 -0.46
C GLY A 203 -0.80 20.67 0.98
N PRO A 204 -0.13 21.80 1.20
CA PRO A 204 0.25 22.27 2.52
C PRO A 204 -0.98 22.65 3.35
N THR A 205 -0.94 22.34 4.63
CA THR A 205 -1.96 22.68 5.63
C THR A 205 -1.45 23.73 6.61
N ARG A 206 -2.34 24.27 7.46
CA ARG A 206 -1.95 25.19 8.53
C ARG A 206 -1.20 24.50 9.70
N PHE A 207 -1.24 23.17 9.76
CA PHE A 207 -0.70 22.40 10.88
C PHE A 207 0.69 21.82 10.55
N SER A 208 1.73 22.28 11.25
CA SER A 208 3.11 21.88 11.02
C SER A 208 3.34 20.37 11.14
N LEU A 209 2.72 19.70 12.13
CA LEU A 209 2.85 18.25 12.31
C LEU A 209 2.23 17.48 11.13
N ILE A 210 1.06 17.90 10.67
CA ILE A 210 0.36 17.30 9.53
C ILE A 210 1.22 17.45 8.27
N ASN A 211 1.78 18.64 8.03
CA ASN A 211 2.68 18.88 6.91
C ASN A 211 3.93 17.98 6.93
N LYS A 212 4.48 17.67 8.11
CA LYS A 212 5.59 16.73 8.23
C LYS A 212 5.18 15.31 7.82
N ILE A 213 4.01 14.84 8.27
CA ILE A 213 3.49 13.50 7.95
C ILE A 213 3.15 13.42 6.46
N ILE A 214 2.39 14.38 5.92
CA ILE A 214 2.06 14.42 4.50
C ILE A 214 3.34 14.50 3.67
N GLY A 215 4.30 15.35 4.03
CA GLY A 215 5.57 15.50 3.33
C GLY A 215 6.44 14.23 3.34
N LEU A 216 6.34 13.39 4.39
CA LEU A 216 6.99 12.08 4.40
C LEU A 216 6.35 11.15 3.36
N VAL A 217 5.01 11.07 3.33
CA VAL A 217 4.30 10.25 2.36
C VAL A 217 4.44 10.81 0.95
N ALA A 218 4.40 12.13 0.79
CA ALA A 218 4.61 12.84 -0.49
C ALA A 218 6.02 12.65 -1.10
N THR A 219 6.93 12.00 -0.38
CA THR A 219 8.22 11.56 -0.95
C THR A 219 8.04 10.58 -2.11
N ILE A 220 6.88 9.92 -2.22
CA ILE A 220 6.52 9.09 -3.37
C ILE A 220 6.34 9.91 -4.66
N GLN A 221 6.15 11.23 -4.56
CA GLN A 221 5.91 12.23 -5.64
C GLN A 221 4.59 12.04 -6.40
N PHE A 222 4.19 10.82 -6.66
CA PHE A 222 3.08 10.45 -7.53
C PHE A 222 2.05 9.61 -6.78
N PRO A 223 0.94 10.21 -6.32
CA PRO A 223 -0.12 9.51 -5.58
C PRO A 223 -0.74 8.33 -6.34
N TRP A 224 -0.79 8.38 -7.67
CA TRP A 224 -1.28 7.27 -8.50
C TRP A 224 -0.53 5.94 -8.28
N ARG A 225 0.69 5.98 -7.73
CA ARG A 225 1.43 4.76 -7.36
C ARG A 225 0.70 3.89 -6.34
N PHE A 226 -0.19 4.48 -5.54
CA PHE A 226 -1.06 3.71 -4.65
C PHE A 226 -2.05 2.79 -5.38
N LEU A 227 -2.28 2.98 -6.70
CA LEU A 227 -3.13 2.09 -7.48
C LEU A 227 -2.57 0.66 -7.57
N GLY A 228 -1.25 0.47 -7.48
CA GLY A 228 -0.64 -0.86 -7.42
C GLY A 228 -1.10 -1.66 -6.19
N PRO A 229 -0.86 -1.19 -4.95
CA PRO A 229 -1.43 -1.80 -3.76
C PRO A 229 -2.97 -1.88 -3.77
N ALA A 230 -3.67 -0.87 -4.32
CA ALA A 230 -5.13 -0.90 -4.43
C ALA A 230 -5.62 -2.06 -5.32
N SER A 231 -4.96 -2.29 -6.45
CA SER A 231 -5.28 -3.42 -7.34
C SER A 231 -5.12 -4.76 -6.64
N PHE A 232 -4.04 -4.93 -5.86
CA PHE A 232 -3.85 -6.14 -5.05
C PHE A 232 -4.98 -6.31 -4.01
N LEU A 233 -5.34 -5.24 -3.30
CA LEU A 233 -6.42 -5.28 -2.29
C LEU A 233 -7.78 -5.59 -2.93
N ALA A 234 -8.06 -5.09 -4.14
CA ALA A 234 -9.28 -5.41 -4.88
C ALA A 234 -9.34 -6.88 -5.28
N ILE A 235 -8.21 -7.46 -5.73
CA ILE A 235 -8.11 -8.90 -6.04
C ILE A 235 -8.31 -9.73 -4.77
N LEU A 236 -7.67 -9.33 -3.67
CA LEU A 236 -7.81 -10.01 -2.38
C LEU A 236 -9.26 -9.95 -1.89
N LEU A 237 -9.92 -8.81 -2.05
CA LEU A 237 -11.32 -8.60 -1.67
C LEU A 237 -12.24 -9.55 -2.46
N TYR A 238 -12.06 -9.64 -3.77
CA TYR A 238 -12.79 -10.59 -4.62
C TYR A 238 -12.60 -12.04 -4.15
N GLY A 239 -11.35 -12.45 -3.92
CA GLY A 239 -11.04 -13.81 -3.45
C GLY A 239 -11.59 -14.15 -2.06
N LEU A 240 -11.77 -13.16 -1.18
CA LEU A 240 -12.37 -13.33 0.15
C LEU A 240 -13.92 -13.34 0.09
N GLY A 241 -14.52 -12.90 -1.02
CA GLY A 241 -15.96 -12.87 -1.24
C GLY A 241 -16.53 -14.15 -1.85
N LEU A 242 -15.65 -14.99 -2.44
CA LEU A 242 -16.01 -16.30 -2.99
C LEU A 242 -15.97 -17.39 -1.93
#